data_f11d76b838dd9f147e8ea00174cb060a
#
_entry.id   f11d76b838dd9f147e8ea00174cb060a
#
_cell.length_a   1.000
_cell.length_b   1.000
_cell.length_c   1.000
_cell.angle_alpha   90.00
_cell.angle_beta   90.00
_cell.angle_gamma   90.00
#
_symmetry.space_group_name_H-M   'P 1'
#
loop_
_entity.id
_entity.type
_entity.pdbx_description
1 polymer ?
#
loop_
_entity_poly.entity_id
_entity_poly.type
_entity_poly.pdbx_seq_one_letter_code
_entity_poly.pdbx_strand_id
1 'polypeptide(L)'
;MPVASLPINTAFLEYLRTQKEEQRELILISASNQKAVDEVNDHIKLFDAAFGSDEKVNLRGQKKLEKIKMLSGGKPFSYAGNSRDDLVIWKEASQAVLVNCDTKTMNLETFKNTLEFDPPESTLKQLLKSVRPHQWLKNLLVFIPLILSHQLLDTSLISILLVTFVSFSLCASSVYLMNDLFDLTHDRGHLTKSTRPFASGNLPIVVGLIAGPCLCILGAVS
;
A
#
# COMPACT_ATOMS: atom_id res chain seq x y z
N MET A 1 5.97 -0.96 15.94
CA MET A 1 5.21 -1.98 15.19
C MET A 1 6.16 -3.14 14.98
N PRO A 2 5.81 -4.39 15.31
CA PRO A 2 6.73 -5.51 15.17
C PRO A 2 7.09 -5.70 13.68
N VAL A 3 8.37 -5.81 13.38
CA VAL A 3 8.89 -6.00 12.00
C VAL A 3 8.31 -7.26 11.34
N ALA A 4 8.07 -8.31 12.13
CA ALA A 4 7.44 -9.56 11.67
C ALA A 4 6.04 -9.36 11.05
N SER A 5 5.37 -8.23 11.32
CA SER A 5 4.06 -7.91 10.75
C SER A 5 4.11 -6.98 9.54
N LEU A 6 5.30 -6.62 9.06
CA LEU A 6 5.42 -5.81 7.84
C LEU A 6 5.03 -6.66 6.61
N PRO A 7 4.28 -6.08 5.66
CA PRO A 7 4.01 -6.77 4.41
C PRO A 7 5.30 -6.86 3.60
N ILE A 8 5.76 -8.07 3.35
CA ILE A 8 6.95 -8.33 2.54
C ILE A 8 6.51 -8.83 1.17
N ASN A 9 7.05 -8.21 0.11
CA ASN A 9 6.88 -8.71 -1.24
C ASN A 9 7.66 -10.02 -1.41
N THR A 10 6.96 -11.14 -1.47
CA THR A 10 7.57 -12.49 -1.50
C THR A 10 8.37 -12.73 -2.78
N ALA A 11 7.87 -12.28 -3.93
CA ALA A 11 8.57 -12.45 -5.21
C ALA A 11 9.90 -11.67 -5.22
N PHE A 12 9.89 -10.44 -4.68
CA PHE A 12 11.11 -9.65 -4.55
C PHE A 12 12.09 -10.26 -3.53
N LEU A 13 11.59 -10.81 -2.41
CA LEU A 13 12.44 -11.49 -1.43
C LEU A 13 13.15 -12.72 -2.04
N GLU A 14 12.44 -13.53 -2.81
CA GLU A 14 13.04 -14.67 -3.54
C GLU A 14 14.09 -14.20 -4.54
N TYR A 15 13.83 -13.13 -5.29
CA TYR A 15 14.83 -12.52 -6.17
C TYR A 15 16.09 -12.12 -5.40
N LEU A 16 15.95 -11.46 -4.23
CA LEU A 16 17.11 -11.08 -3.41
C LEU A 16 17.90 -12.31 -2.93
N ARG A 17 17.23 -13.41 -2.56
CA ARG A 17 17.89 -14.67 -2.19
C ARG A 17 18.73 -15.23 -3.33
N THR A 18 18.15 -15.28 -4.55
CA THR A 18 18.90 -15.69 -5.76
C THR A 18 20.12 -14.79 -5.99
N GLN A 19 19.97 -13.46 -5.84
CA GLN A 19 21.10 -12.54 -5.98
C GLN A 19 22.19 -12.79 -4.94
N LYS A 20 21.80 -13.20 -3.71
CA LYS A 20 22.73 -13.56 -2.65
C LYS A 20 23.47 -14.87 -2.94
N GLU A 21 22.78 -15.87 -3.48
CA GLU A 21 23.36 -17.13 -3.94
C GLU A 21 24.39 -16.91 -5.07
N GLU A 22 24.15 -15.92 -5.94
CA GLU A 22 25.08 -15.45 -6.97
C GLU A 22 26.26 -14.64 -6.41
N GLN A 23 26.40 -14.59 -5.06
CA GLN A 23 27.47 -13.88 -4.34
C GLN A 23 27.47 -12.36 -4.59
N ARG A 24 26.32 -11.77 -4.92
CA ARG A 24 26.19 -10.32 -4.98
C ARG A 24 26.09 -9.73 -3.57
N GLU A 25 26.76 -8.62 -3.35
CA GLU A 25 26.63 -7.84 -2.14
C GLU A 25 25.27 -7.15 -2.11
N LEU A 26 24.50 -7.37 -1.04
CA LEU A 26 23.18 -6.81 -0.85
C LEU A 26 23.22 -5.76 0.27
N ILE A 27 22.87 -4.53 -0.04
CA ILE A 27 22.86 -3.43 0.92
C ILE A 27 21.46 -2.87 1.05
N LEU A 28 20.96 -2.78 2.29
CA LEU A 28 19.69 -2.13 2.61
C LEU A 28 19.93 -0.64 2.88
N ILE A 29 19.29 0.25 2.09
CA ILE A 29 19.36 1.70 2.31
C ILE A 29 17.96 2.29 2.33
N SER A 30 17.60 2.95 3.43
CA SER A 30 16.27 3.53 3.63
C SER A 30 16.33 4.95 4.19
N ALA A 31 15.32 5.76 3.86
CA ALA A 31 15.08 7.05 4.49
C ALA A 31 14.45 6.92 5.90
N SER A 32 14.11 5.70 6.33
CA SER A 32 13.62 5.41 7.66
C SER A 32 14.73 5.56 8.70
N ASN A 33 14.36 5.72 9.98
CA ASN A 33 15.32 5.77 11.08
C ASN A 33 16.20 4.52 11.12
N GLN A 34 17.49 4.69 11.45
CA GLN A 34 18.49 3.61 11.51
C GLN A 34 18.00 2.42 12.34
N LYS A 35 17.42 2.65 13.52
CA LYS A 35 16.92 1.57 14.38
C LYS A 35 15.88 0.69 13.68
N ALA A 36 14.96 1.31 12.92
CA ALA A 36 13.95 0.54 12.17
C ALA A 36 14.58 -0.27 11.02
N VAL A 37 15.64 0.26 10.41
CA VAL A 37 16.39 -0.42 9.35
C VAL A 37 17.15 -1.62 9.91
N ASP A 38 17.78 -1.46 11.09
CA ASP A 38 18.46 -2.54 11.80
C ASP A 38 17.50 -3.66 12.19
N GLU A 39 16.32 -3.33 12.74
CA GLU A 39 15.28 -4.31 13.09
C GLU A 39 14.82 -5.12 11.85
N VAL A 40 14.70 -4.47 10.68
CA VAL A 40 14.35 -5.14 9.41
C VAL A 40 15.50 -6.06 8.96
N ASN A 41 16.74 -5.57 9.03
CA ASN A 41 17.92 -6.37 8.68
C ASN A 41 18.07 -7.62 9.56
N ASP A 42 17.89 -7.45 10.86
CA ASP A 42 17.94 -8.56 11.83
C ASP A 42 16.84 -9.59 11.61
N HIS A 43 15.69 -9.17 11.13
CA HIS A 43 14.56 -10.06 10.82
C HIS A 43 14.77 -10.82 9.52
N ILE A 44 15.21 -10.13 8.45
CA ILE A 44 15.38 -10.71 7.11
C ILE A 44 16.68 -11.50 7.00
N LYS A 45 17.78 -11.03 7.62
CA LYS A 45 19.11 -11.63 7.65
C LYS A 45 19.69 -11.96 6.26
N LEU A 46 19.47 -11.06 5.31
CA LEU A 46 19.90 -11.25 3.92
C LEU A 46 20.94 -10.22 3.48
N PHE A 47 20.95 -9.04 4.12
CA PHE A 47 21.78 -7.92 3.71
C PHE A 47 23.14 -7.95 4.41
N ASP A 48 24.20 -7.60 3.67
CA ASP A 48 25.57 -7.49 4.18
C ASP A 48 25.77 -6.22 5.02
N ALA A 49 25.03 -5.18 4.69
CA ALA A 49 25.01 -3.92 5.44
C ALA A 49 23.65 -3.24 5.36
N ALA A 50 23.32 -2.42 6.35
CA ALA A 50 22.05 -1.71 6.45
C ALA A 50 22.27 -0.25 6.90
N PHE A 51 21.71 0.70 6.15
CA PHE A 51 21.84 2.14 6.41
C PHE A 51 20.47 2.82 6.43
N GLY A 52 20.19 3.49 7.54
CA GLY A 52 19.00 4.32 7.74
C GLY A 52 19.35 5.79 7.88
N SER A 53 18.33 6.62 8.02
CA SER A 53 18.48 8.02 8.40
C SER A 53 18.75 8.16 9.91
N ASP A 54 19.51 9.17 10.28
CA ASP A 54 19.75 9.58 11.65
C ASP A 54 19.35 11.05 11.86
N GLU A 55 19.67 11.63 13.03
CA GLU A 55 19.36 13.03 13.36
C GLU A 55 20.09 14.04 12.45
N LYS A 56 21.21 13.65 11.83
CA LYS A 56 22.06 14.52 11.03
C LYS A 56 21.86 14.34 9.53
N VAL A 57 21.53 13.12 9.09
CA VAL A 57 21.46 12.75 7.67
C VAL A 57 20.15 12.05 7.35
N ASN A 58 19.36 12.67 6.47
CA ASN A 58 18.19 12.05 5.89
C ASN A 58 18.58 11.39 4.55
N LEU A 59 18.57 10.05 4.49
CA LEU A 59 18.92 9.26 3.31
C LEU A 59 17.77 9.20 2.27
N ARG A 60 17.37 10.38 1.76
CA ARG A 60 16.32 10.52 0.73
C ARG A 60 16.88 11.12 -0.55
N GLY A 61 16.44 10.64 -1.70
CA GLY A 61 16.78 11.18 -3.02
C GLY A 61 18.28 11.30 -3.24
N GLN A 62 18.78 12.51 -3.46
CA GLN A 62 20.19 12.79 -3.78
C GLN A 62 21.17 12.30 -2.72
N LYS A 63 20.86 12.50 -1.43
CA LYS A 63 21.73 12.04 -0.33
C LYS A 63 21.86 10.51 -0.29
N LYS A 64 20.78 9.80 -0.64
CA LYS A 64 20.81 8.34 -0.78
C LYS A 64 21.71 7.94 -1.94
N LEU A 65 21.61 8.61 -3.09
CA LEU A 65 22.48 8.37 -4.25
C LEU A 65 23.96 8.59 -3.92
N GLU A 66 24.31 9.68 -3.21
CA GLU A 66 25.68 9.95 -2.78
C GLU A 66 26.24 8.83 -1.89
N LYS A 67 25.43 8.36 -0.94
CA LYS A 67 25.79 7.22 -0.09
C LYS A 67 26.00 5.95 -0.90
N ILE A 68 25.15 5.66 -1.88
CA ILE A 68 25.29 4.50 -2.78
C ILE A 68 26.59 4.59 -3.59
N LYS A 69 26.90 5.75 -4.17
CA LYS A 69 28.13 5.99 -4.94
C LYS A 69 29.37 5.78 -4.09
N MET A 70 29.34 6.23 -2.84
CA MET A 70 30.44 6.01 -1.90
C MET A 70 30.63 4.52 -1.59
N LEU A 71 29.54 3.79 -1.34
CA LEU A 71 29.60 2.35 -1.01
C LEU A 71 29.99 1.51 -2.22
N SER A 72 29.52 1.84 -3.41
CA SER A 72 29.86 1.11 -4.64
C SER A 72 31.32 1.31 -5.09
N GLY A 73 32.00 2.34 -4.60
CA GLY A 73 33.36 2.65 -5.01
C GLY A 73 33.50 2.89 -6.51
N GLY A 74 32.45 3.40 -7.16
CA GLY A 74 32.39 3.64 -8.60
C GLY A 74 32.06 2.41 -9.45
N LYS A 75 31.78 1.26 -8.83
CA LYS A 75 31.31 0.05 -9.54
C LYS A 75 29.84 0.20 -9.96
N PRO A 76 29.43 -0.43 -11.07
CA PRO A 76 28.03 -0.51 -11.45
C PRO A 76 27.18 -1.15 -10.34
N PHE A 77 25.99 -0.60 -10.09
CA PHE A 77 25.06 -1.11 -9.09
C PHE A 77 23.65 -1.25 -9.66
N SER A 78 22.89 -2.21 -9.13
CA SER A 78 21.45 -2.31 -9.32
C SER A 78 20.74 -1.67 -8.15
N TYR A 79 19.61 -1.00 -8.39
CA TYR A 79 18.88 -0.34 -7.32
C TYR A 79 17.40 -0.74 -7.33
N ALA A 80 16.92 -1.25 -6.20
CA ALA A 80 15.52 -1.56 -5.96
C ALA A 80 14.85 -0.43 -5.18
N GLY A 81 13.74 0.08 -5.71
CA GLY A 81 13.00 1.17 -5.09
C GLY A 81 11.52 1.16 -5.47
N ASN A 82 10.75 2.10 -4.88
CA ASN A 82 9.31 2.17 -5.05
C ASN A 82 8.74 3.59 -5.18
N SER A 83 9.56 4.61 -5.16
CA SER A 83 9.10 6.00 -5.07
C SER A 83 9.67 6.92 -6.13
N ARG A 84 9.02 8.08 -6.33
CA ARG A 84 9.55 9.14 -7.20
C ARG A 84 10.90 9.69 -6.74
N ASP A 85 11.19 9.63 -5.46
CA ASP A 85 12.49 10.05 -4.90
C ASP A 85 13.63 9.16 -5.40
N ASP A 86 13.33 7.93 -5.84
CA ASP A 86 14.30 6.97 -6.33
C ASP A 86 14.66 7.19 -7.82
N LEU A 87 13.95 8.08 -8.53
CA LEU A 87 14.22 8.41 -9.94
C LEU A 87 15.67 8.86 -10.18
N VAL A 88 16.22 9.65 -9.27
CA VAL A 88 17.61 10.12 -9.36
C VAL A 88 18.63 8.99 -9.25
N ILE A 89 18.27 7.94 -8.53
CA ILE A 89 19.12 6.77 -8.30
C ILE A 89 19.04 5.82 -9.50
N TRP A 90 17.82 5.54 -10.00
CA TRP A 90 17.63 4.66 -11.16
C TRP A 90 18.30 5.19 -12.43
N LYS A 91 18.40 6.53 -12.59
CA LYS A 91 19.12 7.14 -13.71
C LYS A 91 20.61 6.78 -13.74
N GLU A 92 21.19 6.53 -12.59
CA GLU A 92 22.61 6.21 -12.41
C GLU A 92 22.86 4.70 -12.25
N ALA A 93 21.81 3.92 -11.97
CA ALA A 93 21.89 2.49 -11.80
C ALA A 93 22.09 1.77 -13.14
N SER A 94 22.83 0.68 -13.14
CA SER A 94 22.98 -0.23 -14.29
C SER A 94 21.72 -1.04 -14.55
N GLN A 95 20.90 -1.25 -13.50
CA GLN A 95 19.62 -1.92 -13.55
C GLN A 95 18.65 -1.27 -12.57
N ALA A 96 17.46 -0.93 -13.05
CA ALA A 96 16.37 -0.44 -12.24
C ALA A 96 15.45 -1.60 -11.83
N VAL A 97 15.27 -1.80 -10.53
CA VAL A 97 14.36 -2.80 -9.98
C VAL A 97 13.19 -2.05 -9.33
N LEU A 98 11.99 -2.23 -9.88
CA LEU A 98 10.78 -1.55 -9.46
C LEU A 98 9.96 -2.50 -8.59
N VAL A 99 9.73 -2.13 -7.34
CA VAL A 99 8.98 -2.96 -6.39
C VAL A 99 7.75 -2.19 -5.94
N ASN A 100 6.55 -2.69 -6.25
CA ASN A 100 5.29 -1.99 -5.97
C ASN A 100 5.27 -0.55 -6.51
N CYS A 101 5.81 -0.32 -7.70
CA CYS A 101 5.84 0.98 -8.35
C CYS A 101 4.64 1.19 -9.27
N ASP A 102 4.05 2.37 -9.23
CA ASP A 102 3.10 2.81 -10.26
C ASP A 102 3.87 3.28 -11.50
N THR A 103 4.06 2.34 -12.44
CA THR A 103 4.82 2.56 -13.68
C THR A 103 4.20 3.62 -14.59
N LYS A 104 2.88 3.84 -14.49
CA LYS A 104 2.15 4.83 -15.31
C LYS A 104 2.44 6.27 -14.90
N THR A 105 2.74 6.52 -13.63
CA THR A 105 3.09 7.86 -13.12
C THR A 105 4.57 8.19 -13.23
N MET A 106 5.39 7.19 -13.53
CA MET A 106 6.82 7.35 -13.79
C MET A 106 7.06 7.07 -15.26
N ASN A 107 7.54 8.07 -16.02
CA ASN A 107 7.89 7.89 -17.43
C ASN A 107 9.11 6.96 -17.54
N LEU A 108 8.87 5.63 -17.47
CA LEU A 108 9.88 4.59 -17.30
C LEU A 108 10.59 4.19 -18.61
N GLU A 109 10.20 4.75 -19.75
CA GLU A 109 10.87 4.53 -21.04
C GLU A 109 12.37 4.91 -21.02
N THR A 110 12.82 5.56 -19.94
CA THR A 110 14.18 6.09 -19.81
C THR A 110 15.16 5.12 -19.13
N PHE A 111 14.70 4.02 -18.53
CA PHE A 111 15.58 3.15 -17.77
C PHE A 111 16.03 1.94 -18.57
N LYS A 112 17.35 1.78 -18.70
CA LYS A 112 17.94 0.57 -19.26
C LYS A 112 17.80 -0.57 -18.26
N ASN A 113 17.36 -1.74 -18.73
CA ASN A 113 17.33 -2.95 -17.91
C ASN A 113 16.40 -2.85 -16.69
N THR A 114 15.08 -2.81 -16.91
CA THR A 114 14.08 -2.72 -15.84
C THR A 114 13.55 -4.08 -15.46
N LEU A 115 13.51 -4.38 -14.15
CA LEU A 115 12.78 -5.50 -13.55
C LEU A 115 11.62 -4.96 -12.73
N GLU A 116 10.45 -5.57 -12.83
CA GLU A 116 9.25 -5.15 -12.10
C GLU A 116 8.75 -6.28 -11.20
N PHE A 117 8.44 -5.93 -9.96
CA PHE A 117 7.82 -6.82 -8.97
C PHE A 117 6.51 -6.20 -8.49
N ASP A 118 5.41 -6.95 -8.69
CA ASP A 118 4.06 -6.63 -8.25
C ASP A 118 3.69 -5.15 -8.47
N PRO A 119 3.39 -4.74 -9.72
CA PRO A 119 2.91 -3.38 -9.96
C PRO A 119 1.66 -3.15 -9.11
N PRO A 120 1.55 -2.01 -8.40
CA PRO A 120 0.42 -1.76 -7.52
C PRO A 120 -0.86 -1.77 -8.35
N GLU A 121 -1.87 -2.51 -7.90
CA GLU A 121 -3.22 -2.35 -8.42
C GLU A 121 -3.67 -0.90 -8.19
N SER A 122 -4.50 -0.39 -9.09
CA SER A 122 -5.04 0.98 -8.97
C SER A 122 -5.56 1.25 -7.55
N THR A 123 -5.13 2.36 -6.93
CA THR A 123 -5.59 2.81 -5.60
C THR A 123 -7.12 2.85 -5.53
N LEU A 124 -7.78 3.27 -6.62
CA LEU A 124 -9.24 3.29 -6.69
C LEU A 124 -9.84 1.88 -6.61
N LYS A 125 -9.25 0.89 -7.30
CA LYS A 125 -9.70 -0.50 -7.23
C LYS A 125 -9.54 -1.07 -5.83
N GLN A 126 -8.42 -0.79 -5.17
CA GLN A 126 -8.16 -1.21 -3.79
C GLN A 126 -9.13 -0.52 -2.79
N LEU A 127 -9.41 0.76 -3.00
CA LEU A 127 -10.38 1.50 -2.19
C LEU A 127 -11.78 0.91 -2.36
N LEU A 128 -12.24 0.65 -3.59
CA LEU A 128 -13.52 0.01 -3.86
C LEU A 128 -13.62 -1.38 -3.20
N LYS A 129 -12.53 -2.15 -3.21
CA LYS A 129 -12.47 -3.44 -2.51
C LYS A 129 -12.62 -3.27 -0.99
N SER A 130 -12.03 -2.21 -0.41
CA SER A 130 -12.11 -1.91 1.03
C SER A 130 -13.49 -1.40 1.46
N VAL A 131 -14.18 -0.66 0.60
CA VAL A 131 -15.56 -0.16 0.81
C VAL A 131 -16.58 -1.32 0.88
N ARG A 132 -16.24 -2.50 0.35
CA ARG A 132 -17.03 -3.74 0.39
C ARG A 132 -18.45 -3.61 -0.16
N PRO A 133 -18.68 -3.20 -1.43
CA PRO A 133 -20.03 -2.99 -1.98
C PRO A 133 -20.91 -4.23 -1.90
N HIS A 134 -20.32 -5.45 -1.90
CA HIS A 134 -21.08 -6.69 -1.74
C HIS A 134 -21.82 -6.79 -0.40
N GLN A 135 -21.38 -6.06 0.64
CA GLN A 135 -22.05 -6.01 1.94
C GLN A 135 -23.31 -5.11 1.89
N TRP A 136 -23.45 -4.25 0.87
CA TRP A 136 -24.62 -3.37 0.70
C TRP A 136 -25.90 -4.16 0.43
N LEU A 137 -25.81 -5.39 -0.06
CA LEU A 137 -26.97 -6.28 -0.21
C LEU A 137 -27.78 -6.41 1.09
N LYS A 138 -27.12 -6.39 2.25
CA LYS A 138 -27.80 -6.46 3.56
C LYS A 138 -28.67 -5.23 3.80
N ASN A 139 -28.29 -4.10 3.24
CA ASN A 139 -28.98 -2.84 3.43
C ASN A 139 -30.27 -2.77 2.57
N LEU A 140 -30.48 -3.69 1.61
CA LEU A 140 -31.74 -3.80 0.88
C LEU A 140 -32.95 -4.11 1.79
N LEU A 141 -32.70 -4.57 3.02
CA LEU A 141 -33.76 -4.73 4.01
C LEU A 141 -34.52 -3.44 4.32
N VAL A 142 -33.94 -2.25 4.04
CA VAL A 142 -34.62 -0.95 4.15
C VAL A 142 -35.87 -0.86 3.27
N PHE A 143 -35.94 -1.63 2.17
CA PHE A 143 -37.08 -1.64 1.26
C PHE A 143 -38.22 -2.57 1.70
N ILE A 144 -38.04 -3.40 2.73
CA ILE A 144 -39.08 -4.33 3.21
C ILE A 144 -40.37 -3.59 3.60
N PRO A 145 -40.36 -2.48 4.37
CA PRO A 145 -41.59 -1.75 4.71
C PRO A 145 -42.38 -1.27 3.48
N LEU A 146 -41.68 -0.86 2.39
CA LEU A 146 -42.32 -0.45 1.14
C LEU A 146 -43.09 -1.60 0.47
N ILE A 147 -42.49 -2.81 0.49
CA ILE A 147 -43.10 -4.02 -0.07
C ILE A 147 -44.32 -4.41 0.74
N LEU A 148 -44.22 -4.40 2.07
CA LEU A 148 -45.28 -4.80 2.98
C LEU A 148 -46.46 -3.80 3.01
N SER A 149 -46.19 -2.50 2.77
CA SER A 149 -47.22 -1.48 2.71
C SER A 149 -47.98 -1.43 1.37
N HIS A 150 -47.57 -2.26 0.39
CA HIS A 150 -48.12 -2.27 -0.98
C HIS A 150 -48.02 -0.90 -1.69
N GLN A 151 -47.05 -0.05 -1.32
CA GLN A 151 -46.85 1.29 -1.87
C GLN A 151 -45.73 1.35 -2.92
N LEU A 152 -45.55 0.28 -3.67
CA LEU A 152 -44.46 0.14 -4.64
C LEU A 152 -44.50 1.16 -5.81
N LEU A 153 -45.62 1.88 -5.97
CA LEU A 153 -45.76 2.90 -7.00
C LEU A 153 -45.61 4.33 -6.46
N ASP A 154 -45.40 4.49 -5.16
CA ASP A 154 -45.15 5.81 -4.57
C ASP A 154 -43.70 6.24 -4.82
N THR A 155 -43.51 7.09 -5.82
CA THR A 155 -42.20 7.59 -6.25
C THR A 155 -41.47 8.41 -5.15
N SER A 156 -42.25 9.07 -4.26
CA SER A 156 -41.70 9.86 -3.15
C SER A 156 -41.06 8.93 -2.11
N LEU A 157 -41.78 7.87 -1.72
CA LEU A 157 -41.26 6.87 -0.79
C LEU A 157 -40.05 6.11 -1.37
N ILE A 158 -40.13 5.74 -2.65
CA ILE A 158 -38.97 5.10 -3.34
C ILE A 158 -37.74 6.01 -3.29
N SER A 159 -37.87 7.29 -3.59
CA SER A 159 -36.80 8.26 -3.57
C SER A 159 -36.14 8.37 -2.18
N ILE A 160 -36.97 8.49 -1.14
CA ILE A 160 -36.50 8.54 0.26
C ILE A 160 -35.73 7.25 0.62
N LEU A 161 -36.27 6.08 0.26
CA LEU A 161 -35.62 4.80 0.56
C LEU A 161 -34.33 4.59 -0.22
N LEU A 162 -34.24 5.07 -1.45
CA LEU A 162 -32.98 5.05 -2.22
C LEU A 162 -31.90 5.91 -1.56
N VAL A 163 -32.26 7.13 -1.15
CA VAL A 163 -31.34 8.01 -0.40
C VAL A 163 -30.94 7.33 0.90
N THR A 164 -31.87 6.80 1.66
CA THR A 164 -31.62 6.08 2.93
C THR A 164 -30.68 4.88 2.70
N PHE A 165 -30.91 4.09 1.65
CA PHE A 165 -30.07 2.95 1.29
C PHE A 165 -28.65 3.38 1.00
N VAL A 166 -28.47 4.44 0.21
CA VAL A 166 -27.13 4.96 -0.14
C VAL A 166 -26.44 5.51 1.11
N SER A 167 -27.13 6.34 1.90
CA SER A 167 -26.62 6.91 3.14
C SER A 167 -26.14 5.84 4.11
N PHE A 168 -26.98 4.84 4.36
CA PHE A 168 -26.65 3.73 5.25
C PHE A 168 -25.48 2.90 4.73
N SER A 169 -25.40 2.68 3.41
CA SER A 169 -24.32 1.93 2.77
C SER A 169 -22.98 2.68 2.85
N LEU A 170 -22.99 4.01 2.69
CA LEU A 170 -21.79 4.85 2.84
C LEU A 170 -21.31 4.85 4.29
N CYS A 171 -22.21 5.01 5.26
CA CYS A 171 -21.86 4.95 6.68
C CYS A 171 -21.28 3.57 7.06
N ALA A 172 -21.89 2.48 6.61
CA ALA A 172 -21.40 1.13 6.85
C ALA A 172 -20.01 0.93 6.24
N SER A 173 -19.76 1.44 5.02
CA SER A 173 -18.45 1.38 4.36
C SER A 173 -17.38 2.17 5.10
N SER A 174 -17.75 3.35 5.65
CA SER A 174 -16.85 4.12 6.52
C SER A 174 -16.42 3.30 7.74
N VAL A 175 -17.37 2.63 8.41
CA VAL A 175 -17.06 1.77 9.55
C VAL A 175 -16.14 0.62 9.16
N TYR A 176 -16.34 -0.02 8.00
CA TYR A 176 -15.45 -1.09 7.53
C TYR A 176 -14.03 -0.59 7.28
N LEU A 177 -13.87 0.59 6.65
CA LEU A 177 -12.55 1.19 6.44
C LEU A 177 -11.83 1.48 7.76
N MET A 178 -12.56 2.06 8.74
CA MET A 178 -11.98 2.37 10.05
C MET A 178 -11.61 1.09 10.81
N ASN A 179 -12.46 0.07 10.79
CA ASN A 179 -12.16 -1.21 11.42
C ASN A 179 -10.91 -1.87 10.80
N ASP A 180 -10.78 -1.88 9.47
CA ASP A 180 -9.60 -2.44 8.80
C ASP A 180 -8.32 -1.66 9.16
N LEU A 181 -8.41 -0.36 9.48
CA LEU A 181 -7.28 0.44 9.95
C LEU A 181 -6.94 0.15 11.43
N PHE A 182 -7.94 0.03 12.31
CA PHE A 182 -7.74 -0.30 13.72
C PHE A 182 -7.18 -1.70 13.90
N ASP A 183 -7.66 -2.66 13.11
CA ASP A 183 -7.25 -4.06 13.18
C ASP A 183 -5.98 -4.37 12.36
N LEU A 184 -5.33 -3.36 11.79
CA LEU A 184 -4.23 -3.52 10.83
C LEU A 184 -3.14 -4.49 11.28
N THR A 185 -2.70 -4.37 12.54
CA THR A 185 -1.64 -5.23 13.09
C THR A 185 -2.11 -6.68 13.23
N HIS A 186 -3.36 -6.88 13.63
CA HIS A 186 -3.96 -8.21 13.78
C HIS A 186 -4.21 -8.86 12.41
N ASP A 187 -4.74 -8.10 11.46
CA ASP A 187 -5.04 -8.56 10.11
C ASP A 187 -3.77 -9.01 9.35
N ARG A 188 -2.64 -8.34 9.55
CA ARG A 188 -1.35 -8.72 8.97
C ARG A 188 -0.84 -10.08 9.45
N GLY A 189 -1.12 -10.44 10.70
CA GLY A 189 -0.78 -11.75 11.27
C GLY A 189 -1.76 -12.87 10.91
N HIS A 190 -2.89 -12.56 10.26
CA HIS A 190 -3.94 -13.53 10.00
C HIS A 190 -3.83 -14.11 8.58
N LEU A 191 -3.94 -15.45 8.42
CA LEU A 191 -3.74 -16.15 7.15
C LEU A 191 -4.58 -15.61 5.98
N THR A 192 -5.84 -15.26 6.21
CA THR A 192 -6.75 -14.81 5.15
C THR A 192 -6.91 -13.29 5.12
N LYS A 193 -6.84 -12.62 6.27
CA LYS A 193 -7.04 -11.16 6.36
C LYS A 193 -5.81 -10.36 5.93
N SER A 194 -4.61 -10.97 5.91
CA SER A 194 -3.38 -10.36 5.41
C SER A 194 -3.48 -9.92 3.94
N THR A 195 -4.42 -10.48 3.16
CA THR A 195 -4.70 -10.09 1.78
C THR A 195 -5.60 -8.85 1.63
N ARG A 196 -6.13 -8.29 2.75
CA ARG A 196 -6.92 -7.04 2.72
C ARG A 196 -6.06 -5.87 2.25
N PRO A 197 -6.63 -4.88 1.54
CA PRO A 197 -5.87 -3.79 0.92
C PRO A 197 -4.93 -3.03 1.87
N PHE A 198 -5.34 -2.74 3.09
CA PHE A 198 -4.47 -2.07 4.08
C PHE A 198 -3.45 -3.03 4.70
N ALA A 199 -3.86 -4.26 5.00
CA ALA A 199 -2.98 -5.25 5.62
C ALA A 199 -1.85 -5.67 4.68
N SER A 200 -2.15 -5.88 3.40
CA SER A 200 -1.17 -6.20 2.34
C SER A 200 -0.28 -5.02 1.94
N GLY A 201 -0.62 -3.79 2.35
CA GLY A 201 0.10 -2.59 1.93
C GLY A 201 -0.30 -2.06 0.54
N ASN A 202 -1.26 -2.69 -0.15
CA ASN A 202 -1.72 -2.27 -1.48
C ASN A 202 -2.55 -0.98 -1.46
N LEU A 203 -3.07 -0.59 -0.29
CA LEU A 203 -3.78 0.68 -0.08
C LEU A 203 -3.07 1.48 1.02
N PRO A 204 -2.58 2.70 0.72
CA PRO A 204 -1.95 3.55 1.72
C PRO A 204 -2.90 3.88 2.88
N ILE A 205 -2.40 3.84 4.12
CA ILE A 205 -3.18 4.14 5.33
C ILE A 205 -3.83 5.53 5.26
N VAL A 206 -3.11 6.51 4.71
CA VAL A 206 -3.60 7.90 4.54
C VAL A 206 -4.89 7.96 3.71
N VAL A 207 -5.01 7.11 2.69
CA VAL A 207 -6.24 7.03 1.87
C VAL A 207 -7.43 6.61 2.73
N GLY A 208 -7.26 5.63 3.61
CA GLY A 208 -8.31 5.18 4.53
C GLY A 208 -8.68 6.23 5.57
N LEU A 209 -7.69 6.94 6.12
CA LEU A 209 -7.90 8.02 7.10
C LEU A 209 -8.68 9.20 6.53
N ILE A 210 -8.60 9.44 5.22
CA ILE A 210 -9.36 10.49 4.53
C ILE A 210 -10.71 9.93 4.06
N ALA A 211 -10.72 8.78 3.39
CA ALA A 211 -11.93 8.23 2.78
C ALA A 211 -12.98 7.80 3.83
N GLY A 212 -12.55 7.26 4.98
CA GLY A 212 -13.45 6.85 6.05
C GLY A 212 -14.34 8.01 6.54
N PRO A 213 -13.78 9.10 7.08
CA PRO A 213 -14.55 10.27 7.49
C PRO A 213 -15.37 10.89 6.35
N CYS A 214 -14.82 10.98 5.13
CA CYS A 214 -15.56 11.51 3.98
C CYS A 214 -16.81 10.69 3.67
N LEU A 215 -16.73 9.36 3.67
CA LEU A 215 -17.89 8.48 3.45
C LEU A 215 -18.93 8.62 4.57
N CYS A 216 -18.48 8.77 5.82
CA CYS A 216 -19.36 8.98 6.96
C CYS A 216 -20.14 10.31 6.82
N ILE A 217 -19.45 11.40 6.50
CA ILE A 217 -20.08 12.72 6.31
C ILE A 217 -21.06 12.68 5.14
N LEU A 218 -20.66 12.13 4.00
CA LEU A 218 -21.53 11.99 2.84
C LEU A 218 -22.79 11.18 3.16
N GLY A 219 -22.64 10.07 3.89
CA GLY A 219 -23.79 9.27 4.30
C GLY A 219 -24.68 9.93 5.37
N ALA A 220 -24.15 10.83 6.18
CA ALA A 220 -24.91 11.53 7.22
C ALA A 220 -25.66 12.77 6.69
N VAL A 221 -25.24 13.35 5.57
CA VAL A 221 -25.82 14.57 4.99
C VAL A 221 -26.81 14.25 3.84
N SER A 222 -26.73 13.03 3.27
CA SER A 222 -27.71 12.57 2.25
C SER A 222 -29.04 12.14 2.88
#